data_3047f334fa987b3377717c0bae927542
#
_entry.id   3047f334fa987b3377717c0bae927542
#
_cell.length_a   1.000
_cell.length_b   1.000
_cell.length_c   1.000
_cell.angle_alpha   90.00
_cell.angle_beta   90.00
_cell.angle_gamma   90.00
#
_symmetry.space_group_name_H-M   'P 1'
#
loop_
_entity.id
_entity.type
_entity.pdbx_description
1 polymer ?
#
loop_
_entity_poly.entity_id
_entity_poly.type
_entity_poly.pdbx_seq_one_letter_code
_entity_poly.pdbx_strand_id
1 'polypeptide(L)'
;EDITTTELMQYIPGPDFPTGGLVINKSELAGIYETGTGKIKLRGKVVYEPAARKGEKDRLVITEIPYTMIGANIGKFISDIVDLVETKKTTDIVDVSNESSKEGIRIVLELKKNTDIENLKNLLYKKTKLEDTFGVNMLAIVDGRPETLGLRQIIKHHIDFQYEINTRKYTTLLNKELANKEIKEGLIRACDIIDLIIEILRGSSNLKMAKDCLINGNVDNIKFKSEASKNQAAKLDFTEKQASAILEMRLYKLIGLEILALQKEYDECLSKIAKYEKILGSKKAMAKVIKDDLVRIKKEYGVERKTVITDAKVAVFVEKEVPAQEVVFIMDRFGYAKTIDTASYERNKEAIYNDFKYVFTCMNTDKICIFTDNGQLHQIKVKDIPFLTKFRDKGTPIDNLGNYDSSGELIIYLCAYETIKNQKLLFVTSQGMMKIVDTAEFDVAKRTVASTKLQDDDKIVSIEKA
;
A
#
# COMPACT_ATOMS: atom_id res chain seq x y z
N GLU A 1 10.13 19.82 -21.90
CA GLU A 1 11.35 19.12 -21.42
C GLU A 1 11.83 19.64 -20.06
N ASP A 2 11.46 20.87 -19.66
CA ASP A 2 11.93 21.53 -18.42
C ASP A 2 10.85 21.70 -17.36
N ILE A 3 9.84 20.83 -17.37
CA ILE A 3 8.78 20.84 -16.37
C ILE A 3 9.33 20.50 -14.99
N THR A 4 8.99 21.31 -13.98
CA THR A 4 9.39 21.07 -12.60
C THR A 4 8.52 20.01 -11.92
N THR A 5 9.00 19.42 -10.82
CA THR A 5 8.21 18.49 -10.02
C THR A 5 6.90 19.12 -9.52
N THR A 6 6.94 20.38 -9.11
CA THR A 6 5.75 21.12 -8.66
C THR A 6 4.70 21.30 -9.77
N GLU A 7 5.12 21.56 -11.00
CA GLU A 7 4.21 21.64 -12.15
C GLU A 7 3.64 20.26 -12.51
N LEU A 8 4.46 19.19 -12.43
CA LEU A 8 3.97 17.82 -12.61
C LEU A 8 2.90 17.46 -11.57
N MET A 9 3.04 17.93 -10.33
CA MET A 9 2.09 17.67 -9.26
C MET A 9 0.72 18.33 -9.47
N GLN A 10 0.56 19.27 -10.40
CA GLN A 10 -0.75 19.76 -10.82
C GLN A 10 -1.57 18.67 -11.52
N TYR A 11 -0.89 17.73 -12.17
CA TYR A 11 -1.50 16.59 -12.89
C TYR A 11 -1.45 15.29 -12.08
N ILE A 12 -0.38 15.08 -11.32
CA ILE A 12 -0.16 13.90 -10.47
C ILE A 12 0.09 14.38 -9.03
N PRO A 13 -0.97 14.81 -8.31
CA PRO A 13 -0.83 15.44 -7.00
C PRO A 13 -0.24 14.51 -5.93
N GLY A 14 -0.28 13.20 -6.15
CA GLY A 14 0.25 12.18 -5.26
C GLY A 14 -0.14 10.79 -5.73
N PRO A 15 0.27 9.72 -5.05
CA PRO A 15 -0.12 8.35 -5.38
C PRO A 15 -1.63 8.15 -5.24
N ASP A 16 -2.15 7.18 -5.96
CA ASP A 16 -3.55 6.75 -5.88
C ASP A 16 -3.59 5.27 -5.51
N PHE A 17 -4.21 4.96 -4.38
CA PHE A 17 -4.30 3.61 -3.87
C PHE A 17 -5.65 2.98 -4.20
N PRO A 18 -5.68 1.69 -4.58
CA PRO A 18 -6.92 1.00 -4.94
C PRO A 18 -7.94 0.93 -3.78
N THR A 19 -7.47 1.02 -2.54
CA THR A 19 -8.28 1.05 -1.32
C THR A 19 -8.82 2.44 -0.97
N GLY A 20 -8.48 3.49 -1.74
CA GLY A 20 -8.82 4.87 -1.40
C GLY A 20 -8.01 5.40 -0.23
N GLY A 21 -8.69 5.95 0.76
CA GLY A 21 -8.09 6.56 1.94
C GLY A 21 -7.55 7.98 1.72
N LEU A 22 -6.87 8.48 2.71
CA LEU A 22 -6.30 9.83 2.72
C LEU A 22 -4.78 9.77 2.84
N VAL A 23 -4.09 10.53 2.00
CA VAL A 23 -2.70 10.93 2.24
C VAL A 23 -2.72 12.20 3.06
N ILE A 24 -2.09 12.20 4.24
CA ILE A 24 -2.21 13.28 5.22
C ILE A 24 -0.96 14.14 5.39
N ASN A 25 0.07 13.90 4.59
CA ASN A 25 1.32 14.69 4.57
C ASN A 25 1.63 15.18 3.15
N LYS A 26 0.68 15.90 2.54
CA LYS A 26 0.79 16.47 1.20
C LYS A 26 2.06 17.32 1.01
N SER A 27 2.43 18.11 2.00
CA SER A 27 3.60 18.98 1.98
C SER A 27 4.93 18.23 1.76
N GLU A 28 5.01 16.95 2.13
CA GLU A 28 6.21 16.13 1.96
C GLU A 28 6.30 15.47 0.56
N LEU A 29 5.19 15.42 -0.19
CA LEU A 29 5.11 14.68 -1.47
C LEU A 29 6.04 15.25 -2.54
N ALA A 30 6.28 16.56 -2.56
CA ALA A 30 7.19 17.18 -3.51
C ALA A 30 8.62 16.64 -3.37
N GLY A 31 9.12 16.53 -2.14
CA GLY A 31 10.43 15.94 -1.84
C GLY A 31 10.51 14.46 -2.20
N ILE A 32 9.44 13.71 -1.96
CA ILE A 32 9.34 12.28 -2.33
C ILE A 32 9.39 12.12 -3.85
N TYR A 33 8.67 12.94 -4.60
CA TYR A 33 8.66 12.90 -6.06
C TYR A 33 9.97 13.37 -6.68
N GLU A 34 10.71 14.24 -5.99
CA GLU A 34 12.03 14.68 -6.44
C GLU A 34 13.08 13.57 -6.27
N THR A 35 13.10 12.93 -5.10
CA THR A 35 14.12 11.94 -4.72
C THR A 35 13.78 10.51 -5.07
N GLY A 36 12.50 10.19 -5.28
CA GLY A 36 12.00 8.82 -5.46
C GLY A 36 11.91 8.00 -4.17
N THR A 37 12.20 8.59 -3.01
CA THR A 37 12.14 7.92 -1.71
C THR A 37 11.46 8.77 -0.65
N GLY A 38 10.85 8.12 0.35
CA GLY A 38 10.25 8.82 1.47
C GLY A 38 9.16 8.01 2.17
N LYS A 39 8.41 8.69 3.02
CA LYS A 39 7.34 8.08 3.80
C LYS A 39 6.04 8.84 3.57
N ILE A 40 5.00 8.13 3.17
CA ILE A 40 3.64 8.66 3.01
C ILE A 40 2.82 8.19 4.20
N LYS A 41 2.12 9.12 4.84
CA LYS A 41 1.18 8.80 5.92
C LYS A 41 -0.21 8.58 5.32
N LEU A 42 -0.72 7.38 5.51
CA LEU A 42 -2.03 6.96 5.03
C LEU A 42 -3.01 6.87 6.17
N ARG A 43 -4.21 7.38 5.98
CA ARG A 43 -5.31 7.30 6.94
C ARG A 43 -6.54 6.73 6.28
N GLY A 44 -7.22 5.79 6.95
CA GLY A 44 -8.51 5.28 6.51
C GLY A 44 -9.61 6.35 6.62
N LYS A 45 -10.66 6.18 5.85
CA LYS A 45 -11.82 7.07 5.88
C LYS A 45 -12.88 6.50 6.81
N VAL A 46 -13.35 7.35 7.70
CA VAL A 46 -14.32 7.01 8.74
C VAL A 46 -15.53 7.93 8.64
N VAL A 47 -16.70 7.32 8.59
CA VAL A 47 -17.99 8.02 8.47
C VAL A 47 -18.82 7.74 9.72
N TYR A 48 -19.42 8.77 10.28
CA TYR A 48 -20.39 8.62 11.35
C TYR A 48 -21.79 8.45 10.78
N GLU A 49 -22.46 7.38 11.19
CA GLU A 49 -23.85 7.08 10.84
C GLU A 49 -24.69 7.15 12.14
N PRO A 50 -25.54 8.18 12.31
CA PRO A 50 -26.42 8.27 13.47
C PRO A 50 -27.51 7.19 13.41
N ALA A 51 -28.01 6.78 14.58
CA ALA A 51 -29.13 5.85 14.70
C ALA A 51 -30.37 6.37 13.94
N ALA A 52 -30.89 5.57 13.01
CA ALA A 52 -32.04 5.95 12.21
C ALA A 52 -33.36 5.77 12.95
N ARG A 53 -33.44 4.86 13.94
CA ARG A 53 -34.63 4.51 14.69
C ARG A 53 -34.40 4.48 16.19
N LYS A 54 -35.46 4.67 16.95
CA LYS A 54 -35.44 4.57 18.43
C LYS A 54 -35.09 3.10 18.81
N GLY A 55 -33.97 2.92 19.48
CA GLY A 55 -33.46 1.61 19.88
C GLY A 55 -32.23 1.14 19.09
N GLU A 56 -31.93 1.72 17.95
CA GLU A 56 -30.67 1.52 17.25
C GLU A 56 -29.54 2.31 17.94
N LYS A 57 -28.30 1.88 17.65
CA LYS A 57 -27.10 2.55 18.14
C LYS A 57 -26.48 3.38 17.02
N ASP A 58 -25.81 4.45 17.41
CA ASP A 58 -24.94 5.18 16.49
C ASP A 58 -23.80 4.29 16.04
N ARG A 59 -23.33 4.51 14.81
CA ARG A 59 -22.27 3.71 14.18
C ARG A 59 -21.14 4.58 13.69
N LEU A 60 -19.95 4.09 13.84
CA LEU A 60 -18.76 4.60 13.20
C LEU A 60 -18.32 3.58 12.13
N VAL A 61 -18.40 3.98 10.87
CA VAL A 61 -18.17 3.09 9.73
C VAL A 61 -16.87 3.43 9.05
N ILE A 62 -16.00 2.45 8.92
CA ILE A 62 -14.75 2.57 8.15
C ILE A 62 -15.06 2.09 6.74
N THR A 63 -15.00 3.02 5.78
CA THR A 63 -15.34 2.78 4.38
C THR A 63 -14.11 2.63 3.49
N GLU A 64 -12.98 3.14 3.91
CA GLU A 64 -11.70 3.03 3.19
C GLU A 64 -10.58 2.78 4.20
N ILE A 65 -9.62 1.97 3.84
CA ILE A 65 -8.50 1.56 4.71
C ILE A 65 -7.16 1.93 4.07
N PRO A 66 -6.10 2.16 4.87
CA PRO A 66 -4.76 2.28 4.33
C PRO A 66 -4.38 1.07 3.48
N TYR A 67 -3.67 1.30 2.37
CA TYR A 67 -3.23 0.22 1.48
C TYR A 67 -2.37 -0.83 2.20
N THR A 68 -1.67 -0.44 3.25
CA THR A 68 -0.88 -1.34 4.12
C THR A 68 -1.71 -2.35 4.90
N MET A 69 -3.04 -2.17 4.94
CA MET A 69 -3.98 -3.01 5.70
C MET A 69 -4.66 -4.09 4.85
N ILE A 70 -4.23 -4.35 3.61
CA ILE A 70 -4.86 -5.32 2.70
C ILE A 70 -4.65 -6.77 3.19
N GLY A 71 -5.62 -7.63 2.89
CA GLY A 71 -5.54 -9.08 3.14
C GLY A 71 -5.75 -9.45 4.62
N ALA A 72 -4.92 -10.36 5.14
CA ALA A 72 -5.01 -10.86 6.52
C ALA A 72 -4.92 -9.78 7.61
N ASN A 73 -4.44 -8.59 7.27
CA ASN A 73 -4.30 -7.47 8.20
C ASN A 73 -5.64 -6.86 8.63
N ILE A 74 -6.74 -7.07 7.88
CA ILE A 74 -8.09 -6.61 8.29
C ILE A 74 -8.55 -7.35 9.55
N GLY A 75 -8.36 -8.67 9.60
CA GLY A 75 -8.69 -9.47 10.79
C GLY A 75 -7.89 -9.02 12.02
N LYS A 76 -6.60 -8.78 11.86
CA LYS A 76 -5.75 -8.24 12.92
C LYS A 76 -6.21 -6.86 13.39
N PHE A 77 -6.58 -5.98 12.46
CA PHE A 77 -7.10 -4.66 12.79
C PHE A 77 -8.38 -4.73 13.64
N ILE A 78 -9.29 -5.64 13.32
CA ILE A 78 -10.50 -5.89 14.11
C ILE A 78 -10.13 -6.37 15.52
N SER A 79 -9.18 -7.32 15.63
CA SER A 79 -8.67 -7.78 16.93
C SER A 79 -8.03 -6.63 17.72
N ASP A 80 -7.23 -5.78 17.07
CA ASP A 80 -6.63 -4.60 17.73
C ASP A 80 -7.71 -3.66 18.31
N ILE A 81 -8.87 -3.51 17.64
CA ILE A 81 -10.00 -2.72 18.17
C ILE A 81 -10.64 -3.42 19.38
N VAL A 82 -10.85 -4.73 19.32
CA VAL A 82 -11.37 -5.52 20.45
C VAL A 82 -10.44 -5.39 21.66
N ASP A 83 -9.14 -5.50 21.46
CA ASP A 83 -8.13 -5.31 22.51
C ASP A 83 -8.20 -3.93 23.16
N LEU A 84 -8.53 -2.87 22.40
CA LEU A 84 -8.72 -1.53 22.96
C LEU A 84 -9.94 -1.48 23.91
N VAL A 85 -10.97 -2.25 23.64
CA VAL A 85 -12.17 -2.36 24.51
C VAL A 85 -11.88 -3.23 25.72
N GLU A 86 -11.28 -4.39 25.55
CA GLU A 86 -10.95 -5.33 26.64
C GLU A 86 -9.94 -4.74 27.62
N THR A 87 -8.93 -4.03 27.12
CA THR A 87 -7.94 -3.31 27.95
C THR A 87 -8.47 -2.00 28.51
N LYS A 88 -9.77 -1.69 28.35
CA LYS A 88 -10.45 -0.49 28.85
C LYS A 88 -9.82 0.84 28.39
N LYS A 89 -9.09 0.86 27.28
CA LYS A 89 -8.59 2.09 26.65
C LYS A 89 -9.72 2.91 26.04
N THR A 90 -10.80 2.25 25.66
CA THR A 90 -12.08 2.87 25.36
C THR A 90 -13.23 2.02 25.90
N THR A 91 -14.31 2.68 26.29
CA THR A 91 -15.58 2.02 26.63
C THR A 91 -16.69 2.42 25.69
N ASP A 92 -16.36 3.19 24.66
CA ASP A 92 -17.33 3.85 23.77
C ASP A 92 -17.83 2.90 22.66
N ILE A 93 -17.11 1.80 22.39
CA ILE A 93 -17.47 0.78 21.40
C ILE A 93 -18.23 -0.36 22.08
N VAL A 94 -19.33 -0.77 21.52
CA VAL A 94 -20.18 -1.88 22.01
C VAL A 94 -19.94 -3.15 21.23
N ASP A 95 -19.82 -3.03 19.89
CA ASP A 95 -19.62 -4.14 18.99
C ASP A 95 -18.82 -3.74 17.77
N VAL A 96 -18.15 -4.70 17.13
CA VAL A 96 -17.34 -4.53 15.92
C VAL A 96 -17.70 -5.62 14.93
N SER A 97 -18.18 -5.24 13.76
CA SER A 97 -18.54 -6.18 12.69
C SER A 97 -17.86 -5.84 11.36
N ASN A 98 -17.56 -6.86 10.58
CA ASN A 98 -17.05 -6.71 9.22
C ASN A 98 -18.16 -7.02 8.22
N GLU A 99 -18.70 -5.99 7.62
CA GLU A 99 -19.77 -6.04 6.61
C GLU A 99 -19.22 -5.82 5.18
N SER A 100 -17.90 -5.92 4.99
CA SER A 100 -17.27 -5.72 3.68
C SER A 100 -17.79 -6.71 2.66
N SER A 101 -18.04 -6.22 1.44
CA SER A 101 -18.62 -7.00 0.35
C SER A 101 -17.92 -6.68 -0.99
N LYS A 102 -18.49 -7.14 -2.10
CA LYS A 102 -18.06 -6.77 -3.47
C LYS A 102 -18.18 -5.28 -3.74
N GLU A 103 -19.03 -4.57 -3.00
CA GLU A 103 -19.25 -3.13 -3.12
C GLU A 103 -18.16 -2.30 -2.45
N GLY A 104 -17.38 -2.89 -1.54
CA GLY A 104 -16.27 -2.21 -0.89
C GLY A 104 -16.05 -2.63 0.57
N ILE A 105 -15.15 -1.91 1.20
CA ILE A 105 -14.84 -2.07 2.64
C ILE A 105 -15.96 -1.43 3.47
N ARG A 106 -16.46 -2.18 4.44
CA ARG A 106 -17.41 -1.70 5.44
C ARG A 106 -17.15 -2.39 6.77
N ILE A 107 -16.41 -1.73 7.66
CA ILE A 107 -16.19 -2.20 9.04
C ILE A 107 -17.00 -1.29 9.94
N VAL A 108 -17.91 -1.86 10.70
CA VAL A 108 -18.90 -1.14 11.50
C VAL A 108 -18.56 -1.27 12.98
N LEU A 109 -18.48 -0.13 13.66
CA LEU A 109 -18.33 -0.03 15.11
C LEU A 109 -19.63 0.50 15.68
N GLU A 110 -20.35 -0.29 16.46
CA GLU A 110 -21.51 0.18 17.22
C GLU A 110 -21.06 0.96 18.45
N LEU A 111 -21.66 2.12 18.66
CA LEU A 111 -21.24 3.06 19.70
C LEU A 111 -22.20 3.12 20.87
N LYS A 112 -21.68 3.50 22.03
CA LYS A 112 -22.50 3.91 23.18
C LYS A 112 -23.10 5.30 22.92
N LYS A 113 -24.18 5.60 23.62
CA LYS A 113 -24.77 6.95 23.60
C LYS A 113 -23.77 7.98 24.11
N ASN A 114 -23.80 9.17 23.49
CA ASN A 114 -22.95 10.31 23.86
C ASN A 114 -21.43 10.04 23.73
N THR A 115 -21.04 9.18 22.80
CA THR A 115 -19.64 8.96 22.46
C THR A 115 -19.04 10.20 21.81
N ASP A 116 -17.86 10.60 22.25
CA ASP A 116 -17.06 11.62 21.57
C ASP A 116 -16.42 11.02 20.31
N ILE A 117 -17.07 11.29 19.18
CA ILE A 117 -16.71 10.71 17.88
C ILE A 117 -15.30 11.11 17.45
N GLU A 118 -14.92 12.38 17.62
CA GLU A 118 -13.61 12.86 17.18
C GLU A 118 -12.49 12.29 18.05
N ASN A 119 -12.69 12.20 19.36
CA ASN A 119 -11.71 11.58 20.24
C ASN A 119 -11.57 10.07 19.95
N LEU A 120 -12.67 9.38 19.66
CA LEU A 120 -12.64 7.96 19.30
C LEU A 120 -11.92 7.74 17.96
N LYS A 121 -12.16 8.56 16.92
CA LYS A 121 -11.40 8.52 15.67
C LYS A 121 -9.90 8.72 15.91
N ASN A 122 -9.54 9.70 16.73
CA ASN A 122 -8.15 9.96 17.09
C ASN A 122 -7.49 8.80 17.84
N LEU A 123 -8.25 8.12 18.72
CA LEU A 123 -7.79 6.90 19.38
C LEU A 123 -7.47 5.80 18.37
N LEU A 124 -8.41 5.54 17.43
CA LEU A 124 -8.25 4.52 16.39
C LEU A 124 -7.03 4.83 15.52
N TYR A 125 -6.87 6.07 15.05
CA TYR A 125 -5.70 6.49 14.27
C TYR A 125 -4.37 6.32 15.03
N LYS A 126 -4.35 6.62 16.33
CA LYS A 126 -3.13 6.57 17.14
C LYS A 126 -2.75 5.16 17.61
N LYS A 127 -3.74 4.28 17.80
CA LYS A 127 -3.54 2.98 18.45
C LYS A 127 -3.73 1.77 17.53
N THR A 128 -4.20 1.98 16.31
CA THR A 128 -4.39 0.92 15.31
C THR A 128 -3.74 1.30 13.99
N LYS A 129 -3.76 0.38 13.04
CA LYS A 129 -3.27 0.63 11.68
C LYS A 129 -4.25 1.41 10.78
N LEU A 130 -5.28 2.01 11.34
CA LEU A 130 -6.17 2.91 10.59
C LEU A 130 -5.45 4.18 10.12
N GLU A 131 -4.36 4.56 10.79
CA GLU A 131 -3.32 5.44 10.28
C GLU A 131 -2.01 4.66 10.25
N ASP A 132 -1.36 4.61 9.10
CA ASP A 132 -0.11 3.87 8.92
C ASP A 132 0.84 4.61 7.98
N THR A 133 2.08 4.20 7.97
CA THR A 133 3.12 4.79 7.13
C THR A 133 3.46 3.85 5.98
N PHE A 134 3.38 4.36 4.75
CA PHE A 134 3.78 3.68 3.54
C PHE A 134 5.17 4.17 3.09
N GLY A 135 6.14 3.26 3.04
CA GLY A 135 7.48 3.55 2.52
C GLY A 135 7.47 3.63 0.99
N VAL A 136 7.87 4.75 0.45
CA VAL A 136 8.04 4.96 -1.00
C VAL A 136 9.48 4.65 -1.37
N ASN A 137 9.65 3.81 -2.39
CA ASN A 137 10.91 3.56 -3.07
C ASN A 137 10.61 3.33 -4.56
N MET A 138 10.84 4.37 -5.36
CA MET A 138 10.59 4.33 -6.82
C MET A 138 11.79 3.70 -7.54
N LEU A 139 12.08 2.44 -7.19
CA LEU A 139 13.15 1.66 -7.80
C LEU A 139 12.68 1.19 -9.19
N ALA A 140 13.49 1.45 -10.22
CA ALA A 140 13.27 0.99 -11.58
C ALA A 140 14.57 0.45 -12.18
N ILE A 141 14.45 -0.30 -13.28
CA ILE A 141 15.61 -0.75 -14.06
C ILE A 141 15.78 0.19 -15.24
N VAL A 142 16.90 0.90 -15.29
CA VAL A 142 17.29 1.80 -16.38
C VAL A 142 18.58 1.27 -16.99
N ASP A 143 18.57 1.02 -18.30
CA ASP A 143 19.72 0.49 -19.05
C ASP A 143 20.36 -0.75 -18.40
N GLY A 144 19.52 -1.63 -17.84
CA GLY A 144 19.94 -2.88 -17.19
C GLY A 144 20.45 -2.71 -15.75
N ARG A 145 20.35 -1.51 -15.14
CA ARG A 145 20.77 -1.23 -13.78
C ARG A 145 19.60 -0.77 -12.91
N PRO A 146 19.55 -1.21 -11.64
CA PRO A 146 18.56 -0.71 -10.70
C PRO A 146 18.91 0.72 -10.26
N GLU A 147 17.98 1.64 -10.42
CA GLU A 147 18.12 3.04 -10.01
C GLU A 147 16.85 3.52 -9.29
N THR A 148 17.03 4.33 -8.26
CA THR A 148 15.91 5.02 -7.62
C THR A 148 15.69 6.35 -8.30
N LEU A 149 14.49 6.54 -8.85
CA LEU A 149 14.17 7.65 -9.73
C LEU A 149 13.11 8.56 -9.14
N GLY A 150 13.28 9.87 -9.31
CA GLY A 150 12.20 10.83 -9.09
C GLY A 150 11.12 10.73 -10.18
N LEU A 151 9.95 11.29 -9.90
CA LEU A 151 8.79 11.24 -10.83
C LEU A 151 9.13 11.80 -12.23
N ARG A 152 9.83 12.91 -12.28
CA ARG A 152 10.28 13.54 -13.54
C ARG A 152 11.15 12.60 -14.38
N GLN A 153 12.09 11.93 -13.73
CA GLN A 153 12.98 10.96 -14.40
C GLN A 153 12.21 9.75 -14.95
N ILE A 154 11.29 9.20 -14.15
CA ILE A 154 10.44 8.08 -14.59
C ILE A 154 9.64 8.47 -15.85
N ILE A 155 9.00 9.64 -15.83
CA ILE A 155 8.23 10.13 -16.97
C ILE A 155 9.14 10.35 -18.19
N LYS A 156 10.34 10.89 -18.00
CA LYS A 156 11.31 11.10 -19.07
C LYS A 156 11.70 9.77 -19.73
N HIS A 157 12.14 8.79 -18.93
CA HIS A 157 12.49 7.45 -19.46
C HIS A 157 11.32 6.79 -20.18
N HIS A 158 10.10 6.93 -19.63
CA HIS A 158 8.91 6.41 -20.31
C HIS A 158 8.67 7.09 -21.68
N ILE A 159 8.82 8.41 -21.76
CA ILE A 159 8.66 9.14 -23.02
C ILE A 159 9.74 8.72 -24.01
N ASP A 160 11.00 8.65 -23.61
CA ASP A 160 12.11 8.22 -24.45
C ASP A 160 11.85 6.81 -25.02
N PHE A 161 11.40 5.90 -24.18
CA PHE A 161 10.99 4.56 -24.59
C PHE A 161 9.80 4.57 -25.57
N GLN A 162 8.82 5.44 -25.39
CA GLN A 162 7.70 5.59 -26.32
C GLN A 162 8.18 6.05 -27.71
N TYR A 163 9.13 6.96 -27.77
CA TYR A 163 9.74 7.38 -29.03
C TYR A 163 10.50 6.22 -29.68
N GLU A 164 11.29 5.47 -28.95
CA GLU A 164 12.03 4.32 -29.45
C GLU A 164 11.09 3.24 -30.02
N ILE A 165 10.10 2.82 -29.23
CA ILE A 165 9.14 1.78 -29.65
C ILE A 165 8.33 2.21 -30.87
N ASN A 166 7.85 3.46 -30.91
CA ASN A 166 7.09 3.95 -32.05
C ASN A 166 7.98 4.12 -33.28
N THR A 167 9.24 4.53 -33.13
CA THR A 167 10.20 4.56 -34.24
C THR A 167 10.39 3.17 -34.84
N ARG A 168 10.65 2.15 -34.01
CA ARG A 168 10.77 0.76 -34.47
C ARG A 168 9.48 0.26 -35.15
N LYS A 169 8.33 0.55 -34.58
CA LYS A 169 7.01 0.21 -35.11
C LYS A 169 6.81 0.79 -36.51
N TYR A 170 6.99 2.10 -36.67
CA TYR A 170 6.75 2.77 -37.94
C TYR A 170 7.82 2.45 -38.99
N THR A 171 9.07 2.20 -38.61
CA THR A 171 10.11 1.71 -39.48
C THR A 171 9.74 0.31 -40.06
N THR A 172 9.27 -0.58 -39.19
CA THR A 172 8.83 -1.92 -39.63
C THR A 172 7.62 -1.84 -40.55
N LEU A 173 6.64 -1.00 -40.25
CA LEU A 173 5.47 -0.77 -41.08
C LEU A 173 5.83 -0.14 -42.43
N LEU A 174 6.73 0.83 -42.45
CA LEU A 174 7.24 1.46 -43.67
C LEU A 174 7.92 0.44 -44.55
N ASN A 175 8.86 -0.34 -44.02
CA ASN A 175 9.57 -1.38 -44.79
C ASN A 175 8.62 -2.42 -45.37
N LYS A 176 7.57 -2.80 -44.63
CA LYS A 176 6.52 -3.70 -45.15
C LYS A 176 5.75 -3.09 -46.30
N GLU A 177 5.33 -1.82 -46.19
CA GLU A 177 4.61 -1.17 -47.30
C GLU A 177 5.52 -0.85 -48.47
N LEU A 178 6.82 -0.57 -48.28
CA LEU A 178 7.78 -0.44 -49.38
C LEU A 178 7.95 -1.76 -50.14
N ALA A 179 8.03 -2.89 -49.44
CA ALA A 179 8.05 -4.21 -50.08
C ALA A 179 6.75 -4.52 -50.84
N ASN A 180 5.59 -4.15 -50.25
CA ASN A 180 4.30 -4.28 -50.93
C ASN A 180 4.19 -3.39 -52.18
N LYS A 181 4.69 -2.13 -52.08
CA LYS A 181 4.78 -1.20 -53.22
C LYS A 181 5.58 -1.81 -54.35
N GLU A 182 6.79 -2.32 -54.09
CA GLU A 182 7.66 -2.97 -55.06
C GLU A 182 6.92 -4.08 -55.81
N ILE A 183 6.23 -4.97 -55.11
CA ILE A 183 5.48 -6.08 -55.73
C ILE A 183 4.30 -5.56 -56.57
N LYS A 184 3.48 -4.65 -56.02
CA LYS A 184 2.30 -4.14 -56.73
C LYS A 184 2.65 -3.34 -57.96
N GLU A 185 3.72 -2.55 -57.90
CA GLU A 185 4.27 -1.82 -59.05
C GLU A 185 4.68 -2.77 -60.16
N GLY A 186 5.37 -3.86 -59.83
CA GLY A 186 5.72 -4.92 -60.76
C GLY A 186 4.50 -5.62 -61.39
N LEU A 187 3.48 -5.91 -60.57
CA LEU A 187 2.23 -6.53 -61.06
C LEU A 187 1.44 -5.61 -62.00
N ILE A 188 1.35 -4.31 -61.69
CA ILE A 188 0.68 -3.32 -62.57
C ILE A 188 1.42 -3.24 -63.88
N ARG A 189 2.76 -3.07 -63.86
CA ARG A 189 3.59 -3.05 -65.05
C ARG A 189 3.47 -4.35 -65.86
N ALA A 190 3.36 -5.51 -65.18
CA ALA A 190 3.15 -6.80 -65.86
C ALA A 190 1.79 -6.90 -66.54
N CYS A 191 0.73 -6.32 -65.98
CA CYS A 191 -0.59 -6.28 -66.58
C CYS A 191 -0.57 -5.51 -67.92
N ASP A 192 0.22 -4.42 -68.00
CA ASP A 192 0.34 -3.61 -69.24
C ASP A 192 1.04 -4.37 -70.39
N ILE A 193 1.91 -5.35 -70.09
CA ILE A 193 2.69 -6.15 -71.05
C ILE A 193 2.35 -7.64 -71.00
N ILE A 194 1.14 -7.98 -70.59
CA ILE A 194 0.77 -9.35 -70.25
C ILE A 194 0.93 -10.33 -71.42
N ASP A 195 0.66 -9.88 -72.62
CA ASP A 195 0.83 -10.72 -73.83
C ASP A 195 2.28 -11.14 -74.05
N LEU A 196 3.22 -10.21 -73.76
CA LEU A 196 4.65 -10.52 -73.82
C LEU A 196 5.04 -11.52 -72.72
N ILE A 197 4.52 -11.35 -71.49
CA ILE A 197 4.78 -12.28 -70.41
C ILE A 197 4.25 -13.70 -70.76
N ILE A 198 3.05 -13.79 -71.26
CA ILE A 198 2.50 -15.09 -71.77
C ILE A 198 3.38 -15.70 -72.84
N GLU A 199 3.91 -14.90 -73.75
CA GLU A 199 4.82 -15.36 -74.79
C GLU A 199 6.13 -15.89 -74.20
N ILE A 200 6.74 -15.18 -73.29
CA ILE A 200 7.93 -15.62 -72.54
C ILE A 200 7.69 -16.95 -71.81
N LEU A 201 6.57 -17.08 -71.08
CA LEU A 201 6.21 -18.30 -70.32
C LEU A 201 6.03 -19.50 -71.31
N ARG A 202 5.36 -19.32 -72.45
CA ARG A 202 5.15 -20.40 -73.46
C ARG A 202 6.41 -20.74 -74.21
N GLY A 203 7.29 -19.79 -74.39
CA GLY A 203 8.56 -19.96 -75.12
C GLY A 203 9.68 -20.53 -74.26
N SER A 204 9.57 -20.44 -72.94
CA SER A 204 10.58 -20.92 -71.98
C SER A 204 10.46 -22.42 -71.73
N SER A 205 11.57 -23.12 -71.55
CA SER A 205 11.60 -24.56 -71.26
C SER A 205 11.39 -24.86 -69.77
N ASN A 206 11.61 -23.91 -68.91
CA ASN A 206 11.45 -24.05 -67.45
C ASN A 206 11.25 -22.70 -66.82
N LEU A 207 10.78 -22.73 -65.54
CA LEU A 207 10.46 -21.54 -64.73
C LEU A 207 11.69 -20.65 -64.51
N LYS A 208 12.90 -21.24 -64.36
CA LYS A 208 14.14 -20.51 -64.15
C LYS A 208 14.50 -19.62 -65.35
N MET A 209 14.31 -20.14 -66.57
CA MET A 209 14.55 -19.40 -67.78
C MET A 209 13.55 -18.23 -67.94
N ALA A 210 12.26 -18.45 -67.64
CA ALA A 210 11.27 -17.39 -67.64
C ALA A 210 11.57 -16.32 -66.63
N LYS A 211 11.96 -16.70 -65.43
CA LYS A 211 12.35 -15.77 -64.31
C LYS A 211 13.59 -14.97 -64.71
N ASP A 212 14.62 -15.60 -65.32
CA ASP A 212 15.84 -14.93 -65.75
C ASP A 212 15.55 -13.92 -66.90
N CYS A 213 14.65 -14.25 -67.79
CA CYS A 213 14.20 -13.28 -68.80
C CYS A 213 13.50 -12.09 -68.21
N LEU A 214 12.63 -12.27 -67.19
CA LEU A 214 11.94 -11.16 -66.50
C LEU A 214 12.89 -10.27 -65.75
N ILE A 215 13.94 -10.82 -65.10
CA ILE A 215 14.88 -10.08 -64.26
C ILE A 215 16.00 -9.44 -65.13
N ASN A 216 16.63 -10.20 -65.97
CA ASN A 216 17.87 -9.82 -66.64
C ASN A 216 17.67 -9.55 -68.13
N GLY A 217 16.44 -9.69 -68.67
CA GLY A 217 16.19 -9.56 -70.06
C GLY A 217 16.89 -10.65 -70.87
N ASN A 218 17.25 -11.80 -70.27
CA ASN A 218 17.90 -12.91 -71.02
C ASN A 218 16.89 -13.62 -71.87
N VAL A 219 17.07 -13.50 -73.19
CA VAL A 219 16.18 -14.05 -74.22
C VAL A 219 16.71 -15.33 -74.86
N ASP A 220 17.87 -15.85 -74.41
CA ASP A 220 18.50 -17.03 -74.94
C ASP A 220 17.63 -18.27 -74.77
N ASN A 221 17.52 -19.02 -75.87
CA ASN A 221 16.75 -20.26 -75.95
C ASN A 221 15.22 -20.13 -75.65
N ILE A 222 14.68 -18.91 -75.64
CA ILE A 222 13.23 -18.63 -75.52
C ILE A 222 12.67 -18.47 -76.92
N LYS A 223 11.57 -19.16 -77.26
CA LYS A 223 10.90 -19.06 -78.50
C LYS A 223 9.91 -17.90 -78.53
N PHE A 224 10.22 -16.86 -79.31
CA PHE A 224 9.33 -15.69 -79.48
C PHE A 224 8.57 -15.80 -80.80
N LYS A 225 7.39 -15.20 -80.89
CA LYS A 225 6.57 -15.10 -82.07
C LYS A 225 7.10 -14.08 -83.10
N SER A 226 7.77 -13.02 -82.59
CA SER A 226 8.31 -11.96 -83.44
C SER A 226 9.63 -11.44 -82.87
N GLU A 227 10.47 -10.84 -83.72
CA GLU A 227 11.69 -10.16 -83.25
C GLU A 227 11.40 -8.90 -82.41
N ALA A 228 10.22 -8.26 -82.63
CA ALA A 228 9.77 -7.15 -81.82
C ALA A 228 9.52 -7.58 -80.35
N SER A 229 8.84 -8.71 -80.13
CA SER A 229 8.63 -9.31 -78.82
C SER A 229 9.95 -9.68 -78.15
N LYS A 230 10.90 -10.25 -78.91
CA LYS A 230 12.22 -10.58 -78.38
C LYS A 230 13.00 -9.33 -77.91
N ASN A 231 12.99 -8.27 -78.76
CA ASN A 231 13.65 -6.99 -78.43
C ASN A 231 12.99 -6.29 -77.26
N GLN A 232 11.68 -6.44 -77.03
CA GLN A 232 10.97 -5.91 -75.94
C GLN A 232 11.29 -6.71 -74.64
N ALA A 233 11.34 -8.05 -74.76
CA ALA A 233 11.72 -8.92 -73.57
C ALA A 233 13.15 -8.68 -73.11
N ALA A 234 14.10 -8.40 -74.02
CA ALA A 234 15.47 -8.09 -73.72
C ALA A 234 15.65 -6.78 -72.88
N LYS A 235 14.59 -5.94 -72.77
CA LYS A 235 14.61 -4.68 -71.99
C LYS A 235 13.91 -4.83 -70.67
N LEU A 236 13.49 -6.02 -70.24
CA LEU A 236 12.84 -6.27 -68.95
C LEU A 236 13.90 -6.24 -67.86
N ASP A 237 13.51 -5.64 -66.73
CA ASP A 237 14.37 -5.39 -65.57
C ASP A 237 13.58 -5.49 -64.25
N PHE A 238 12.66 -6.47 -64.16
CA PHE A 238 11.91 -6.70 -62.92
C PHE A 238 12.82 -7.16 -61.80
N THR A 239 12.51 -6.74 -60.56
CA THR A 239 13.21 -7.29 -59.39
C THR A 239 12.86 -8.77 -59.17
N GLU A 240 13.67 -9.48 -58.42
CA GLU A 240 13.42 -10.89 -58.12
C GLU A 240 12.05 -11.12 -57.46
N LYS A 241 11.65 -10.20 -56.56
CA LYS A 241 10.34 -10.25 -55.91
C LYS A 241 9.19 -10.00 -56.88
N GLN A 242 9.37 -9.02 -57.76
CA GLN A 242 8.40 -8.73 -58.80
C GLN A 242 8.23 -9.91 -59.76
N ALA A 243 9.33 -10.46 -60.26
CA ALA A 243 9.32 -11.61 -61.17
C ALA A 243 8.65 -12.82 -60.51
N SER A 244 8.94 -13.11 -59.25
CA SER A 244 8.29 -14.20 -58.49
C SER A 244 6.78 -13.96 -58.36
N ALA A 245 6.36 -12.74 -57.98
CA ALA A 245 4.94 -12.40 -57.85
C ALA A 245 4.18 -12.47 -59.22
N ILE A 246 4.84 -12.09 -60.31
CA ILE A 246 4.28 -12.20 -61.70
C ILE A 246 4.08 -13.65 -62.04
N LEU A 247 5.05 -14.52 -61.80
CA LEU A 247 4.99 -15.95 -62.12
C LEU A 247 3.94 -16.71 -61.28
N GLU A 248 3.64 -16.22 -60.08
CA GLU A 248 2.59 -16.76 -59.17
C GLU A 248 1.21 -16.13 -59.42
N MET A 249 1.09 -15.15 -60.32
CA MET A 249 -0.16 -14.43 -60.56
C MET A 249 -1.22 -15.33 -61.17
N ARG A 250 -2.40 -15.32 -60.60
CA ARG A 250 -3.54 -16.10 -61.11
C ARG A 250 -4.19 -15.38 -62.29
N LEU A 251 -4.61 -16.13 -63.32
CA LEU A 251 -5.17 -15.58 -64.56
C LEU A 251 -6.38 -14.66 -64.34
N TYR A 252 -7.21 -14.92 -63.34
CA TYR A 252 -8.37 -14.06 -63.08
C TYR A 252 -8.00 -12.64 -62.65
N LYS A 253 -6.77 -12.41 -62.16
CA LYS A 253 -6.27 -11.09 -61.82
C LYS A 253 -6.08 -10.17 -63.02
N LEU A 254 -6.19 -10.71 -64.24
CA LEU A 254 -6.14 -9.95 -65.46
C LEU A 254 -7.50 -9.37 -65.86
N ILE A 255 -8.58 -9.65 -65.14
CA ILE A 255 -9.89 -9.05 -65.43
C ILE A 255 -9.81 -7.57 -65.03
N GLY A 256 -10.39 -6.67 -65.83
CA GLY A 256 -10.28 -5.23 -65.68
C GLY A 256 -10.70 -4.69 -64.30
N LEU A 257 -11.70 -5.29 -63.63
CA LEU A 257 -12.08 -4.95 -62.27
C LEU A 257 -11.00 -5.28 -61.25
N GLU A 258 -10.25 -6.38 -61.43
CA GLU A 258 -9.15 -6.79 -60.55
C GLU A 258 -7.93 -5.87 -60.74
N ILE A 259 -7.67 -5.40 -61.96
CA ILE A 259 -6.61 -4.41 -62.24
C ILE A 259 -6.92 -3.08 -61.57
N LEU A 260 -8.18 -2.61 -61.60
CA LEU A 260 -8.61 -1.42 -60.90
C LEU A 260 -8.48 -1.57 -59.35
N ALA A 261 -8.79 -2.76 -58.82
CA ALA A 261 -8.60 -3.07 -57.42
C ALA A 261 -7.11 -3.05 -57.04
N LEU A 262 -6.24 -3.61 -57.86
CA LEU A 262 -4.78 -3.58 -57.67
C LEU A 262 -4.23 -2.16 -57.68
N GLN A 263 -4.71 -1.30 -58.61
CA GLN A 263 -4.34 0.13 -58.61
C GLN A 263 -4.76 0.84 -57.34
N LYS A 264 -5.99 0.63 -56.87
CA LYS A 264 -6.48 1.18 -55.62
C LYS A 264 -5.64 0.73 -54.42
N GLU A 265 -5.31 -0.54 -54.35
CA GLU A 265 -4.43 -1.07 -53.29
C GLU A 265 -3.01 -0.47 -53.33
N TYR A 266 -2.49 -0.16 -54.54
CA TYR A 266 -1.21 0.51 -54.71
C TYR A 266 -1.28 1.95 -54.21
N ASP A 267 -2.34 2.71 -54.55
CA ASP A 267 -2.55 4.08 -54.09
C ASP A 267 -2.71 4.15 -52.56
N GLU A 268 -3.42 3.19 -51.97
CA GLU A 268 -3.51 3.05 -50.51
C GLU A 268 -2.14 2.77 -49.87
N CYS A 269 -1.30 1.95 -50.52
CA CYS A 269 0.05 1.66 -50.10
C CYS A 269 0.92 2.93 -50.13
N LEU A 270 0.87 3.71 -51.19
CA LEU A 270 1.58 5.00 -51.32
C LEU A 270 1.14 5.99 -50.22
N SER A 271 -0.14 6.06 -49.95
CA SER A 271 -0.68 6.91 -48.87
C SER A 271 -0.14 6.52 -47.48
N LYS A 272 -0.06 5.20 -47.22
CA LYS A 272 0.53 4.70 -45.94
C LYS A 272 2.03 5.01 -45.85
N ILE A 273 2.78 4.81 -46.96
CA ILE A 273 4.21 5.13 -47.00
C ILE A 273 4.43 6.60 -46.67
N ALA A 274 3.75 7.52 -47.38
CA ALA A 274 3.84 8.94 -47.12
C ALA A 274 3.50 9.32 -45.67
N LYS A 275 2.48 8.65 -45.09
CA LYS A 275 2.12 8.84 -43.68
C LYS A 275 3.25 8.39 -42.74
N TYR A 276 3.84 7.23 -42.96
CA TYR A 276 4.88 6.67 -42.11
C TYR A 276 6.18 7.47 -42.22
N GLU A 277 6.57 7.86 -43.44
CA GLU A 277 7.71 8.75 -43.66
C GLU A 277 7.55 10.10 -42.94
N LYS A 278 6.35 10.71 -43.00
CA LYS A 278 6.04 11.95 -42.28
C LYS A 278 6.18 11.78 -40.78
N ILE A 279 5.72 10.62 -40.23
CA ILE A 279 5.82 10.34 -38.78
C ILE A 279 7.28 10.16 -38.37
N LEU A 280 8.06 9.41 -39.16
CA LEU A 280 9.48 9.14 -38.89
C LEU A 280 10.36 10.36 -39.11
N GLY A 281 10.05 11.21 -40.09
CA GLY A 281 10.81 12.41 -40.45
C GLY A 281 10.57 13.62 -39.53
N SER A 282 9.63 13.56 -38.59
CA SER A 282 9.28 14.70 -37.74
C SER A 282 9.02 14.33 -36.28
N LYS A 283 9.88 14.81 -35.37
CA LYS A 283 9.70 14.63 -33.91
C LYS A 283 8.29 15.11 -33.45
N LYS A 284 7.80 16.22 -34.05
CA LYS A 284 6.46 16.76 -33.75
C LYS A 284 5.33 15.82 -34.22
N ALA A 285 5.49 15.20 -35.39
CA ALA A 285 4.51 14.26 -35.89
C ALA A 285 4.49 12.97 -35.04
N MET A 286 5.64 12.46 -34.63
CA MET A 286 5.77 11.33 -33.72
C MET A 286 5.15 11.64 -32.36
N ALA A 287 5.44 12.81 -31.79
CA ALA A 287 4.84 13.25 -30.52
C ALA A 287 3.31 13.30 -30.60
N LYS A 288 2.76 13.74 -31.74
CA LYS A 288 1.30 13.75 -31.94
C LYS A 288 0.72 12.34 -31.88
N VAL A 289 1.35 11.37 -32.56
CA VAL A 289 0.90 9.97 -32.54
C VAL A 289 0.91 9.40 -31.11
N ILE A 290 2.00 9.61 -30.38
CA ILE A 290 2.11 9.15 -28.98
C ILE A 290 1.01 9.80 -28.11
N LYS A 291 0.80 11.09 -28.29
CA LYS A 291 -0.24 11.83 -27.55
C LYS A 291 -1.65 11.31 -27.87
N ASP A 292 -1.95 11.08 -29.13
CA ASP A 292 -3.26 10.57 -29.59
C ASP A 292 -3.52 9.17 -29.02
N ASP A 293 -2.51 8.30 -28.97
CA ASP A 293 -2.60 6.98 -28.32
C ASP A 293 -2.84 7.10 -26.81
N LEU A 294 -2.17 8.00 -26.09
CA LEU A 294 -2.38 8.24 -24.67
C LEU A 294 -3.78 8.80 -24.40
N VAL A 295 -4.30 9.69 -25.25
CA VAL A 295 -5.68 10.21 -25.12
C VAL A 295 -6.70 9.10 -25.31
N ARG A 296 -6.47 8.20 -26.28
CA ARG A 296 -7.33 7.02 -26.48
C ARG A 296 -7.33 6.10 -25.25
N ILE A 297 -6.16 5.78 -24.71
CA ILE A 297 -6.01 4.94 -23.51
C ILE A 297 -6.72 5.59 -22.32
N LYS A 298 -6.55 6.92 -22.13
CA LYS A 298 -7.24 7.65 -21.08
C LYS A 298 -8.76 7.55 -21.20
N LYS A 299 -9.28 7.62 -22.42
CA LYS A 299 -10.74 7.52 -22.68
C LYS A 299 -11.30 6.13 -22.41
N GLU A 300 -10.53 5.07 -22.75
CA GLU A 300 -10.98 3.68 -22.61
C GLU A 300 -10.82 3.13 -21.18
N TYR A 301 -9.75 3.53 -20.48
CA TYR A 301 -9.34 2.90 -19.21
C TYR A 301 -9.22 3.90 -18.06
N GLY A 302 -9.43 5.19 -18.31
CA GLY A 302 -9.33 6.21 -17.25
C GLY A 302 -10.40 6.00 -16.19
N VAL A 303 -9.98 6.01 -14.93
CA VAL A 303 -10.84 5.96 -13.75
C VAL A 303 -10.60 7.18 -12.88
N GLU A 304 -11.60 7.57 -12.09
CA GLU A 304 -11.46 8.67 -11.14
C GLU A 304 -10.51 8.29 -9.99
N ARG A 305 -9.79 9.29 -9.48
CA ARG A 305 -8.91 9.14 -8.33
C ARG A 305 -9.72 8.76 -7.10
N LYS A 306 -9.27 7.76 -6.36
CA LYS A 306 -9.88 7.30 -5.11
C LYS A 306 -9.24 7.96 -3.88
N THR A 307 -7.91 8.08 -3.86
CA THR A 307 -7.18 8.59 -2.70
C THR A 307 -7.25 10.11 -2.62
N VAL A 308 -7.68 10.65 -1.50
CA VAL A 308 -7.70 12.09 -1.22
C VAL A 308 -6.35 12.51 -0.65
N ILE A 309 -5.83 13.65 -1.11
CA ILE A 309 -4.52 14.17 -0.69
C ILE A 309 -4.72 15.50 0.05
N THR A 310 -4.25 15.55 1.27
CA THR A 310 -4.41 16.71 2.15
C THR A 310 -3.24 16.82 3.13
N ASP A 311 -3.12 17.97 3.80
CA ASP A 311 -2.34 18.07 5.02
C ASP A 311 -3.31 18.00 6.20
N ALA A 312 -3.24 16.94 6.99
CA ALA A 312 -4.05 16.80 8.19
C ALA A 312 -3.20 16.99 9.46
N LYS A 313 -3.83 17.52 10.49
CA LYS A 313 -3.21 17.59 11.82
C LYS A 313 -2.96 16.18 12.33
N VAL A 314 -1.87 16.01 13.08
CA VAL A 314 -1.57 14.77 13.80
C VAL A 314 -2.75 14.46 14.72
N ALA A 315 -3.21 13.21 14.73
CA ALA A 315 -4.30 12.77 15.59
C ALA A 315 -3.89 12.93 17.06
N VAL A 316 -4.61 13.79 17.79
CA VAL A 316 -4.38 14.02 19.22
C VAL A 316 -5.50 13.33 19.96
N PHE A 317 -5.19 12.17 20.54
CA PHE A 317 -6.10 11.50 21.46
C PHE A 317 -5.91 12.07 22.86
N VAL A 318 -7.00 12.58 23.44
CA VAL A 318 -7.05 13.03 24.82
C VAL A 318 -7.60 11.87 25.64
N GLU A 319 -6.75 11.28 26.49
CA GLU A 319 -7.20 10.25 27.44
C GLU A 319 -8.19 10.91 28.38
N LYS A 320 -9.43 10.36 28.47
CA LYS A 320 -10.40 10.86 29.46
C LYS A 320 -9.79 10.68 30.82
N GLU A 321 -9.51 11.76 31.52
CA GLU A 321 -9.08 11.70 32.92
C GLU A 321 -10.17 11.00 33.70
N VAL A 322 -9.83 9.87 34.31
CA VAL A 322 -10.73 9.22 35.28
C VAL A 322 -10.80 10.16 36.46
N PRO A 323 -12.01 10.63 36.89
CA PRO A 323 -12.12 11.50 38.03
C PRO A 323 -11.39 10.88 39.22
N ALA A 324 -10.54 11.66 39.86
CA ALA A 324 -9.79 11.20 41.03
C ALA A 324 -10.80 10.81 42.13
N GLN A 325 -10.77 9.57 42.54
CA GLN A 325 -11.67 9.00 43.51
C GLN A 325 -10.84 8.19 44.53
N GLU A 326 -11.16 8.35 45.81
CA GLU A 326 -10.62 7.52 46.85
C GLU A 326 -11.26 6.13 46.81
N VAL A 327 -10.44 5.09 46.85
CA VAL A 327 -10.84 3.69 46.84
C VAL A 327 -10.08 2.93 47.91
N VAL A 328 -10.59 1.77 48.33
CA VAL A 328 -9.89 0.88 49.26
C VAL A 328 -9.35 -0.30 48.50
N PHE A 329 -8.03 -0.46 48.50
CA PHE A 329 -7.35 -1.64 48.00
C PHE A 329 -7.48 -2.77 49.04
N ILE A 330 -7.90 -3.94 48.60
CA ILE A 330 -7.98 -5.16 49.43
C ILE A 330 -7.37 -6.32 48.69
N MET A 331 -6.57 -7.15 49.34
CA MET A 331 -6.00 -8.36 48.81
C MET A 331 -6.03 -9.47 49.86
N ASP A 332 -6.52 -10.65 49.47
CA ASP A 332 -6.60 -11.80 50.38
C ASP A 332 -5.23 -12.51 50.53
N ARG A 333 -5.19 -13.55 51.37
CA ARG A 333 -4.00 -14.38 51.61
C ARG A 333 -3.56 -15.19 50.40
N PHE A 334 -4.43 -15.36 49.41
CA PHE A 334 -4.17 -16.11 48.15
C PHE A 334 -3.73 -15.21 47.01
N GLY A 335 -3.58 -13.89 47.27
CA GLY A 335 -3.12 -12.93 46.26
C GLY A 335 -4.21 -12.37 45.34
N TYR A 336 -5.50 -12.58 45.62
CA TYR A 336 -6.59 -11.97 44.81
C TYR A 336 -6.79 -10.52 45.26
N ALA A 337 -6.44 -9.60 44.39
CA ALA A 337 -6.50 -8.15 44.57
C ALA A 337 -7.69 -7.50 43.89
N LYS A 338 -8.25 -6.48 44.50
CA LYS A 338 -9.31 -5.63 43.97
C LYS A 338 -9.37 -4.30 44.70
N THR A 339 -10.12 -3.36 44.14
CA THR A 339 -10.49 -2.12 44.80
C THR A 339 -12.00 -2.06 45.01
N ILE A 340 -12.43 -1.44 46.10
CA ILE A 340 -13.85 -1.20 46.43
C ILE A 340 -14.07 0.26 46.78
N ASP A 341 -15.31 0.72 46.75
CA ASP A 341 -15.65 2.07 47.22
C ASP A 341 -15.53 2.19 48.77
N THR A 342 -15.22 3.41 49.23
CA THR A 342 -15.05 3.70 50.64
C THR A 342 -16.31 3.45 51.45
N ALA A 343 -17.50 3.68 50.91
CA ALA A 343 -18.77 3.43 51.58
C ALA A 343 -19.03 1.93 51.80
N SER A 344 -18.66 1.08 50.82
CA SER A 344 -18.70 -0.40 50.96
C SER A 344 -17.72 -0.88 52.02
N TYR A 345 -16.53 -0.28 52.10
CA TYR A 345 -15.52 -0.60 53.10
C TYR A 345 -16.03 -0.25 54.50
N GLU A 346 -16.51 0.96 54.75
CA GLU A 346 -16.98 1.37 56.06
C GLU A 346 -18.14 0.51 56.60
N ARG A 347 -19.05 0.07 55.71
CA ARG A 347 -20.17 -0.82 56.10
C ARG A 347 -19.75 -2.23 56.45
N ASN A 348 -18.59 -2.70 55.99
CA ASN A 348 -18.16 -4.10 56.12
C ASN A 348 -16.75 -4.23 56.76
N LYS A 349 -16.29 -3.23 57.48
CA LYS A 349 -14.92 -3.07 57.95
C LYS A 349 -14.37 -4.30 58.67
N GLU A 350 -15.12 -4.82 59.68
CA GLU A 350 -14.72 -6.00 60.43
C GLU A 350 -14.57 -7.26 59.55
N ALA A 351 -15.52 -7.50 58.67
CA ALA A 351 -15.47 -8.65 57.77
C ALA A 351 -14.28 -8.55 56.78
N ILE A 352 -13.97 -7.35 56.29
CA ILE A 352 -12.87 -7.12 55.39
C ILE A 352 -11.52 -7.36 56.06
N TYR A 353 -11.32 -6.89 57.33
CA TYR A 353 -10.08 -7.14 58.07
C TYR A 353 -9.89 -8.62 58.44
N ASN A 354 -10.97 -9.37 58.60
CA ASN A 354 -10.89 -10.81 58.83
C ASN A 354 -10.54 -11.64 57.59
N ASP A 355 -11.06 -11.22 56.42
CA ASP A 355 -10.96 -11.98 55.19
C ASP A 355 -9.72 -11.59 54.35
N PHE A 356 -9.21 -10.36 54.49
CA PHE A 356 -8.14 -9.81 53.66
C PHE A 356 -6.87 -9.50 54.44
N LYS A 357 -5.71 -9.88 53.86
CA LYS A 357 -4.40 -9.68 54.46
C LYS A 357 -3.91 -8.24 54.32
N TYR A 358 -4.19 -7.60 53.20
CA TYR A 358 -3.79 -6.23 52.91
C TYR A 358 -5.03 -5.38 52.67
N VAL A 359 -5.18 -4.31 53.43
CA VAL A 359 -6.31 -3.39 53.40
C VAL A 359 -5.79 -1.98 53.62
N PHE A 360 -5.91 -1.09 52.65
CA PHE A 360 -5.56 0.32 52.79
C PHE A 360 -6.26 1.20 51.76
N THR A 361 -6.44 2.46 52.13
CA THR A 361 -7.04 3.48 51.25
C THR A 361 -6.01 4.06 50.30
N CYS A 362 -6.38 4.32 49.08
CA CYS A 362 -5.55 4.97 48.04
C CYS A 362 -6.41 5.70 47.02
N MET A 363 -5.81 6.57 46.23
CA MET A 363 -6.48 7.18 45.10
C MET A 363 -6.48 6.23 43.89
N ASN A 364 -7.55 6.21 43.09
CA ASN A 364 -7.62 5.42 41.88
C ASN A 364 -6.56 5.83 40.80
N THR A 365 -5.96 7.01 40.99
CA THR A 365 -4.87 7.54 40.15
C THR A 365 -3.47 7.16 40.64
N ASP A 366 -3.36 6.53 41.83
CA ASP A 366 -2.10 6.13 42.47
C ASP A 366 -1.54 4.80 41.90
N LYS A 367 -0.40 4.39 42.46
CA LYS A 367 0.28 3.12 42.17
C LYS A 367 0.38 2.29 43.44
N ILE A 368 0.15 1.00 43.34
CA ILE A 368 0.47 0.03 44.39
C ILE A 368 1.92 -0.40 44.20
N CYS A 369 2.70 -0.34 45.28
CA CYS A 369 4.09 -0.74 45.35
C CYS A 369 4.19 -2.09 46.08
N ILE A 370 4.78 -3.09 45.43
CA ILE A 370 5.03 -4.43 45.96
C ILE A 370 6.54 -4.60 46.06
N PHE A 371 7.08 -4.59 47.26
CA PHE A 371 8.48 -4.84 47.55
C PHE A 371 8.67 -6.30 47.91
N THR A 372 9.63 -6.96 47.28
CA THR A 372 9.85 -8.41 47.41
C THR A 372 11.14 -8.73 48.13
N ASP A 373 11.23 -9.96 48.64
CA ASP A 373 12.41 -10.50 49.32
C ASP A 373 13.66 -10.50 48.41
N ASN A 374 13.48 -10.54 47.07
CA ASN A 374 14.57 -10.52 46.11
C ASN A 374 15.07 -9.10 45.75
N GLY A 375 14.65 -8.08 46.53
CA GLY A 375 15.08 -6.71 46.31
C GLY A 375 14.45 -6.04 45.08
N GLN A 376 13.33 -6.55 44.60
CA GLN A 376 12.57 -5.95 43.48
C GLN A 376 11.41 -5.11 44.04
N LEU A 377 11.05 -4.09 43.27
CA LEU A 377 9.82 -3.32 43.42
C LEU A 377 8.98 -3.48 42.18
N HIS A 378 7.77 -4.03 42.31
CA HIS A 378 6.77 -4.06 41.26
C HIS A 378 5.71 -2.99 41.51
N GLN A 379 5.36 -2.24 40.42
CA GLN A 379 4.38 -1.16 40.50
C GLN A 379 3.16 -1.48 39.64
N ILE A 380 1.96 -1.37 40.23
CA ILE A 380 0.68 -1.59 39.54
C ILE A 380 -0.15 -0.30 39.71
N LYS A 381 -0.65 0.25 38.60
CA LYS A 381 -1.55 1.40 38.66
C LYS A 381 -2.89 0.98 39.25
N VAL A 382 -3.40 1.73 40.23
CA VAL A 382 -4.68 1.41 40.88
C VAL A 382 -5.82 1.29 39.88
N LYS A 383 -5.81 2.11 38.84
CA LYS A 383 -6.81 2.04 37.72
C LYS A 383 -6.82 0.72 36.96
N ASP A 384 -5.73 -0.03 36.96
CA ASP A 384 -5.60 -1.33 36.28
C ASP A 384 -6.12 -2.48 37.19
N ILE A 385 -6.38 -2.22 38.47
CA ILE A 385 -6.93 -3.16 39.42
C ILE A 385 -8.46 -3.16 39.32
N PRO A 386 -9.13 -4.34 39.32
CA PRO A 386 -10.59 -4.40 39.21
C PRO A 386 -11.28 -3.61 40.34
N PHE A 387 -12.16 -2.69 39.94
CA PHE A 387 -13.05 -2.01 40.90
C PHE A 387 -14.35 -2.82 41.03
N LEU A 388 -14.64 -3.35 42.20
CA LEU A 388 -15.81 -4.19 42.45
C LEU A 388 -16.73 -3.54 43.50
N THR A 389 -18.03 -3.57 43.28
CA THR A 389 -19.02 -3.00 44.17
C THR A 389 -19.30 -3.88 45.39
N LYS A 390 -19.02 -5.18 45.30
CA LYS A 390 -19.20 -6.17 46.39
C LYS A 390 -17.83 -6.68 46.84
N PHE A 391 -17.51 -6.51 48.11
CA PHE A 391 -16.21 -6.94 48.64
C PHE A 391 -16.02 -8.47 48.64
N ARG A 392 -17.09 -9.26 48.55
CA ARG A 392 -17.03 -10.73 48.46
C ARG A 392 -16.79 -11.26 47.09
N ASP A 393 -16.95 -10.45 46.04
CA ASP A 393 -16.66 -10.88 44.67
C ASP A 393 -15.16 -11.18 44.55
N LYS A 394 -14.81 -12.22 43.78
CA LYS A 394 -13.42 -12.64 43.63
C LYS A 394 -12.65 -11.58 42.82
N GLY A 395 -11.52 -11.12 43.34
CA GLY A 395 -10.61 -10.21 42.66
C GLY A 395 -9.82 -10.91 41.56
N THR A 396 -8.80 -10.24 41.03
CA THR A 396 -7.84 -10.77 40.07
C THR A 396 -6.53 -11.12 40.80
N PRO A 397 -5.89 -12.25 40.47
CA PRO A 397 -4.56 -12.57 41.01
C PRO A 397 -3.59 -11.42 40.78
N ILE A 398 -2.83 -11.03 41.75
CA ILE A 398 -1.90 -9.89 41.69
C ILE A 398 -0.81 -10.11 40.62
N ASP A 399 -0.44 -11.37 40.35
CA ASP A 399 0.48 -11.80 39.30
C ASP A 399 -0.02 -11.40 37.91
N ASN A 400 -1.33 -11.42 37.69
CA ASN A 400 -1.94 -11.07 36.40
C ASN A 400 -2.07 -9.54 36.19
N LEU A 401 -1.83 -8.73 37.24
CA LEU A 401 -1.96 -7.28 37.20
C LEU A 401 -0.62 -6.58 36.99
N GLY A 402 0.49 -7.29 37.20
CA GLY A 402 1.84 -6.73 37.12
C GLY A 402 2.89 -7.75 36.71
N ASN A 403 4.14 -7.48 37.02
CA ASN A 403 5.27 -8.36 36.76
C ASN A 403 5.71 -9.13 38.05
N TYR A 404 4.93 -9.07 39.10
CA TYR A 404 5.17 -9.83 40.32
C TYR A 404 4.88 -11.32 40.02
N ASP A 405 5.75 -12.21 40.53
CA ASP A 405 5.63 -13.66 40.41
C ASP A 405 5.61 -14.32 41.80
N SER A 406 4.45 -14.69 42.24
CA SER A 406 4.24 -15.34 43.57
C SER A 406 4.92 -16.71 43.69
N SER A 407 5.37 -17.33 42.59
CA SER A 407 6.11 -18.59 42.65
C SER A 407 7.58 -18.42 43.00
N GLY A 408 8.15 -17.26 42.67
CA GLY A 408 9.58 -16.95 42.85
C GLY A 408 9.90 -15.86 43.87
N GLU A 409 8.90 -15.13 44.36
CA GLU A 409 9.10 -13.95 45.20
C GLU A 409 8.11 -13.91 46.37
N LEU A 410 8.56 -13.36 47.49
CA LEU A 410 7.70 -13.10 48.65
C LEU A 410 7.46 -11.61 48.82
N ILE A 411 6.21 -11.22 49.07
CA ILE A 411 5.86 -9.82 49.40
C ILE A 411 6.35 -9.50 50.84
N ILE A 412 7.29 -8.58 50.96
CA ILE A 412 7.80 -8.08 52.26
C ILE A 412 7.03 -6.84 52.65
N TYR A 413 6.80 -5.91 51.71
CA TYR A 413 6.05 -4.69 52.01
C TYR A 413 5.14 -4.33 50.83
N LEU A 414 3.88 -3.98 51.12
CA LEU A 414 2.89 -3.61 50.13
C LEU A 414 2.15 -2.35 50.59
N CYS A 415 2.18 -1.31 49.75
CA CYS A 415 1.56 -0.03 50.07
C CYS A 415 1.15 0.75 48.81
N ALA A 416 0.37 1.80 48.97
CA ALA A 416 0.17 2.81 47.98
C ALA A 416 1.40 3.74 47.90
N TYR A 417 1.80 4.16 46.70
CA TYR A 417 2.99 5.02 46.52
C TYR A 417 2.85 6.36 47.27
N GLU A 418 1.70 7.00 47.24
CA GLU A 418 1.46 8.26 47.96
C GLU A 418 1.69 8.13 49.48
N THR A 419 1.54 6.93 50.07
CA THR A 419 1.80 6.72 51.50
C THR A 419 3.27 6.68 51.90
N ILE A 420 4.14 6.48 50.92
CA ILE A 420 5.60 6.46 51.13
C ILE A 420 6.30 7.62 50.41
N LYS A 421 5.61 8.40 49.61
CA LYS A 421 6.13 9.54 48.87
C LYS A 421 6.81 10.54 49.80
N ASN A 422 7.98 11.01 49.40
CA ASN A 422 8.83 11.91 50.17
C ASN A 422 9.27 11.36 51.54
N GLN A 423 9.34 10.05 51.70
CA GLN A 423 9.81 9.36 52.90
C GLN A 423 11.10 8.58 52.61
N LYS A 424 11.66 7.99 53.61
CA LYS A 424 12.79 7.06 53.51
C LYS A 424 12.35 5.70 54.02
N LEU A 425 12.79 4.64 53.35
CA LEU A 425 12.55 3.26 53.76
C LEU A 425 13.86 2.62 54.21
N LEU A 426 13.83 1.99 55.37
CA LEU A 426 14.91 1.17 55.90
C LEU A 426 14.68 -0.26 55.45
N PHE A 427 15.61 -0.79 54.68
CA PHE A 427 15.67 -2.19 54.26
C PHE A 427 16.60 -2.96 55.19
N VAL A 428 16.13 -4.10 55.68
CA VAL A 428 16.91 -5.03 56.52
C VAL A 428 16.98 -6.36 55.82
N THR A 429 18.19 -6.92 55.73
CA THR A 429 18.42 -8.20 55.02
C THR A 429 18.69 -9.35 55.99
N SER A 430 18.59 -10.60 55.50
CA SER A 430 18.80 -11.81 56.26
C SER A 430 20.25 -11.95 56.78
N GLN A 431 21.21 -11.31 56.10
CA GLN A 431 22.62 -11.27 56.51
C GLN A 431 22.94 -10.09 57.44
N GLY A 432 21.91 -9.39 57.93
CA GLY A 432 22.07 -8.29 58.88
C GLY A 432 22.50 -6.97 58.26
N MET A 433 22.43 -6.81 56.93
CA MET A 433 22.70 -5.55 56.30
C MET A 433 21.49 -4.60 56.41
N MET A 434 21.77 -3.33 56.58
CA MET A 434 20.75 -2.26 56.66
C MET A 434 21.06 -1.17 55.65
N LYS A 435 20.04 -0.71 54.92
CA LYS A 435 20.15 0.38 53.97
C LYS A 435 18.92 1.29 54.00
N ILE A 436 19.14 2.58 54.03
CA ILE A 436 18.08 3.59 53.87
C ILE A 436 18.04 4.02 52.41
N VAL A 437 16.85 3.99 51.81
CA VAL A 437 16.60 4.40 50.42
C VAL A 437 15.54 5.50 50.43
N ASP A 438 15.77 6.55 49.65
CA ASP A 438 14.80 7.62 49.41
C ASP A 438 13.71 7.12 48.48
N THR A 439 12.46 7.30 48.85
CA THR A 439 11.33 6.81 48.04
C THR A 439 11.12 7.60 46.75
N ALA A 440 11.78 8.74 46.55
CA ALA A 440 11.82 9.46 45.28
C ALA A 440 12.47 8.63 44.17
N GLU A 441 13.38 7.69 44.50
CA GLU A 441 13.97 6.76 43.54
C GLU A 441 12.93 5.81 42.91
N PHE A 442 11.77 5.64 43.50
CA PHE A 442 10.69 4.79 43.07
C PHE A 442 9.62 5.51 42.24
N ASP A 443 9.73 6.83 42.04
CA ASP A 443 8.81 7.57 41.18
C ASP A 443 9.21 7.45 39.69
N VAL A 444 9.07 6.28 39.18
CA VAL A 444 9.45 5.92 37.79
C VAL A 444 8.26 5.33 37.04
N ALA A 445 8.34 5.42 35.69
CA ALA A 445 7.31 4.87 34.83
C ALA A 445 7.44 3.34 34.60
N LYS A 446 8.57 2.75 35.00
CA LYS A 446 8.81 1.31 34.85
C LYS A 446 7.96 0.51 35.82
N ARG A 447 7.41 -0.63 35.34
CA ARG A 447 6.61 -1.52 36.18
C ARG A 447 7.43 -2.31 37.21
N THR A 448 8.72 -2.52 36.95
CA THR A 448 9.64 -3.24 37.83
C THR A 448 10.97 -2.52 37.87
N VAL A 449 11.47 -2.29 39.07
CA VAL A 449 12.79 -1.69 39.38
C VAL A 449 13.42 -2.39 40.55
N ALA A 450 14.77 -2.39 40.65
CA ALA A 450 15.44 -2.85 41.85
C ALA A 450 15.19 -1.85 42.99
N SER A 451 14.63 -2.31 44.08
CA SER A 451 14.44 -1.49 45.29
C SER A 451 15.73 -1.36 46.09
N THR A 452 16.57 -2.38 46.06
CA THR A 452 17.95 -2.37 46.60
C THR A 452 18.76 -3.47 45.92
N LYS A 453 20.11 -3.32 45.91
CA LYS A 453 21.01 -4.39 45.50
C LYS A 453 21.29 -5.30 46.67
N LEU A 454 21.10 -6.58 46.50
CA LEU A 454 21.44 -7.62 47.48
C LEU A 454 22.78 -8.27 47.09
N GLN A 455 23.47 -8.84 48.10
CA GLN A 455 24.60 -9.74 47.91
C GLN A 455 24.09 -11.14 47.52
N ASP A 456 25.01 -12.01 47.09
CA ASP A 456 24.64 -13.38 46.73
C ASP A 456 24.02 -14.10 47.94
N ASP A 457 22.92 -14.80 47.70
CA ASP A 457 22.13 -15.53 48.72
C ASP A 457 21.51 -14.68 49.86
N ASP A 458 21.52 -13.34 49.75
CA ASP A 458 20.85 -12.47 50.68
C ASP A 458 19.39 -12.15 50.31
N LYS A 459 18.55 -11.92 51.29
CA LYS A 459 17.13 -11.62 51.09
C LYS A 459 16.66 -10.48 52.02
N ILE A 460 15.72 -9.68 51.57
CA ILE A 460 15.08 -8.70 52.41
C ILE A 460 14.13 -9.41 53.37
N VAL A 461 14.26 -9.12 54.68
CA VAL A 461 13.41 -9.69 55.73
C VAL A 461 12.44 -8.67 56.31
N SER A 462 12.78 -7.38 56.27
CA SER A 462 11.88 -6.30 56.74
C SER A 462 12.13 -5.01 55.96
N ILE A 463 11.07 -4.23 55.80
CA ILE A 463 11.10 -2.87 55.26
C ILE A 463 10.25 -2.00 56.18
N GLU A 464 10.85 -0.97 56.75
CA GLU A 464 10.23 -0.06 57.69
C GLU A 464 10.35 1.39 57.19
N LYS A 465 9.43 2.25 57.63
CA LYS A 465 9.57 3.69 57.39
C LYS A 465 10.63 4.23 58.35
N ALA A 466 11.64 4.91 57.83
CA ALA A 466 12.76 5.48 58.55
C ALA A 466 12.49 6.92 58.99
#